data_ca3b93fec9c30d1e7d9395c1533110c3
#
_entry.id   ca3b93fec9c30d1e7d9395c1533110c3
#
_cell.length_a   1.000
_cell.length_b   1.000
_cell.length_c   1.000
_cell.angle_alpha   90.00
_cell.angle_beta   90.00
_cell.angle_gamma   90.00
#
_symmetry.space_group_name_H-M   'P 1'
#
loop_
_entity.id
_entity.type
_entity.pdbx_description
1 polymer ?
#
loop_
_entity_poly.entity_id
_entity_poly.type
_entity_poly.pdbx_seq_one_letter_code
_entity_poly.pdbx_strand_id
1 'polypeptide(L)'
;MALTQLQSDILRHLAKNRSKSSYLAGGLMLNKNWARSSDDIDIFHDSDEQVTGAATADLASLEAAGYRVQKDVFVYGCVDATISDGHTSTIIQWAAETTRRFFPLVHDDEWGARLDQADLAVNKVLAASARTKARDIADLVSIAHHYCPLGPLVLAAAGKPPNFSPKRTIDEIRRHALSIPADDYASIKGLPADWSAGFIRDNVLDALTDAESYIAQVSPELVGLLAVDKAGIPVKVLGKPDKNVILRKATDEPDVMPVPTNFNSVDWDRSRE
;
A
#
# COMPACT_ATOMS: atom_id res chain seq x y z
N MET A 1 -4.73 15.62 8.90
CA MET A 1 -4.30 14.23 9.12
C MET A 1 -5.37 13.30 8.57
N ALA A 2 -4.97 12.29 7.80
CA ALA A 2 -5.91 11.34 7.17
C ALA A 2 -6.56 10.34 8.16
N LEU A 3 -6.10 10.29 9.41
CA LEU A 3 -6.56 9.39 10.47
C LEU A 3 -7.59 10.05 11.39
N THR A 4 -8.64 9.30 11.73
CA THR A 4 -9.53 9.69 12.84
C THR A 4 -8.86 9.38 14.18
N GLN A 5 -9.34 10.01 15.27
CA GLN A 5 -8.85 9.72 16.63
C GLN A 5 -9.05 8.24 16.98
N LEU A 6 -10.22 7.68 16.67
CA LEU A 6 -10.52 6.25 16.88
C LEU A 6 -9.51 5.35 16.18
N GLN A 7 -9.19 5.61 14.91
CA GLN A 7 -8.18 4.83 14.17
C GLN A 7 -6.81 4.92 14.81
N SER A 8 -6.37 6.12 15.21
CA SER A 8 -5.09 6.32 15.88
C SER A 8 -5.01 5.55 17.20
N ASP A 9 -6.06 5.59 18.01
CA ASP A 9 -6.11 4.89 19.31
C ASP A 9 -6.11 3.37 19.14
N ILE A 10 -6.85 2.85 18.16
CA ILE A 10 -6.85 1.42 17.79
C ILE A 10 -5.45 0.99 17.33
N LEU A 11 -4.81 1.74 16.43
CA LEU A 11 -3.49 1.42 15.92
C LEU A 11 -2.45 1.34 17.03
N ARG A 12 -2.42 2.33 17.95
CA ARG A 12 -1.54 2.31 19.14
C ARG A 12 -1.81 1.10 20.03
N HIS A 13 -3.09 0.80 20.25
CA HIS A 13 -3.48 -0.33 21.11
C HIS A 13 -2.99 -1.67 20.52
N LEU A 14 -3.09 -1.83 19.22
CA LEU A 14 -2.71 -3.04 18.49
C LEU A 14 -1.22 -3.08 18.08
N ALA A 15 -0.45 -2.02 18.26
CA ALA A 15 0.95 -1.92 17.82
C ALA A 15 1.81 -3.09 18.31
N LYS A 16 1.62 -3.51 19.56
CA LYS A 16 2.33 -4.64 20.18
C LYS A 16 2.07 -6.01 19.52
N ASN A 17 0.98 -6.12 18.77
CA ASN A 17 0.61 -7.34 18.08
C ASN A 17 1.14 -7.37 16.62
N ARG A 18 1.78 -6.29 16.18
CA ARG A 18 2.41 -6.23 14.85
C ARG A 18 3.77 -6.89 14.90
N SER A 19 4.15 -7.57 13.82
CA SER A 19 5.37 -8.37 13.74
C SER A 19 5.86 -8.45 12.29
N LYS A 20 6.89 -9.26 12.03
CA LYS A 20 7.37 -9.55 10.66
C LYS A 20 6.31 -10.17 9.76
N SER A 21 5.34 -10.89 10.34
CA SER A 21 4.26 -11.57 9.64
C SER A 21 2.87 -10.98 9.90
N SER A 22 2.79 -9.83 10.59
CA SER A 22 1.54 -9.11 10.85
C SER A 22 1.84 -7.61 10.83
N TYR A 23 1.40 -6.90 9.78
CA TYR A 23 1.83 -5.54 9.50
C TYR A 23 0.73 -4.71 8.88
N LEU A 24 0.86 -3.40 9.05
CA LEU A 24 -0.07 -2.42 8.48
C LEU A 24 0.24 -2.15 7.02
N ALA A 25 -0.81 -2.02 6.21
CA ALA A 25 -0.72 -1.73 4.78
C ALA A 25 -1.89 -0.87 4.30
N GLY A 26 -2.26 -1.02 3.04
CA GLY A 26 -3.47 -0.46 2.45
C GLY A 26 -3.49 1.06 2.28
N GLY A 27 -4.69 1.56 2.08
CA GLY A 27 -4.91 2.98 1.76
C GLY A 27 -4.59 3.93 2.91
N LEU A 28 -4.80 3.50 4.13
CA LEU A 28 -4.54 4.30 5.32
C LEU A 28 -3.04 4.57 5.49
N MET A 29 -2.20 3.53 5.34
CA MET A 29 -0.75 3.67 5.43
C MET A 29 -0.16 4.46 4.26
N LEU A 30 -0.65 4.23 3.04
CA LEU A 30 -0.23 4.97 1.86
C LEU A 30 -0.48 6.48 2.01
N ASN A 31 -1.65 6.84 2.52
CA ASN A 31 -2.08 8.24 2.65
C ASN A 31 -1.74 8.87 4.01
N LYS A 32 -0.92 8.23 4.85
CA LYS A 32 -0.55 8.72 6.19
C LYS A 32 -0.21 10.22 6.22
N ASN A 33 0.50 10.69 5.20
CA ASN A 33 0.96 12.07 5.08
C ASN A 33 0.21 12.87 3.99
N TRP A 34 -0.82 12.30 3.38
CA TRP A 34 -1.59 12.92 2.29
C TRP A 34 -3.02 13.24 2.73
N ALA A 35 -3.79 13.91 1.86
CA ALA A 35 -5.09 14.43 2.24
C ALA A 35 -6.20 13.37 2.36
N ARG A 36 -6.16 12.32 1.50
CA ARG A 36 -7.23 11.32 1.45
C ARG A 36 -7.34 10.52 2.76
N SER A 37 -8.55 10.47 3.30
CA SER A 37 -8.88 9.62 4.45
C SER A 37 -9.18 8.18 3.99
N SER A 38 -8.88 7.19 4.84
CA SER A 38 -9.37 5.81 4.70
C SER A 38 -10.33 5.49 5.83
N ASP A 39 -11.44 4.83 5.50
CA ASP A 39 -12.38 4.35 6.52
C ASP A 39 -11.92 3.02 7.12
N ASP A 40 -10.97 2.35 6.47
CA ASP A 40 -10.51 1.00 6.76
C ASP A 40 -9.08 1.02 7.31
N ILE A 41 -8.79 0.14 8.28
CA ILE A 41 -7.46 -0.24 8.73
C ILE A 41 -7.15 -1.61 8.12
N ASP A 42 -6.13 -1.69 7.28
CA ASP A 42 -5.71 -2.94 6.64
C ASP A 42 -4.53 -3.56 7.41
N ILE A 43 -4.71 -4.77 7.93
CA ILE A 43 -3.67 -5.56 8.60
C ILE A 43 -3.41 -6.80 7.76
N PHE A 44 -2.20 -6.91 7.20
CA PHE A 44 -1.82 -8.03 6.37
C PHE A 44 -0.97 -9.06 7.11
N HIS A 45 -1.09 -10.29 6.66
CA HIS A 45 -0.35 -11.46 7.13
C HIS A 45 0.31 -12.17 5.96
N ASP A 46 1.39 -12.88 6.25
CA ASP A 46 2.17 -13.59 5.22
C ASP A 46 1.50 -14.91 4.78
N SER A 47 0.49 -15.40 5.51
CA SER A 47 -0.28 -16.58 5.13
C SER A 47 -1.71 -16.57 5.68
N ASP A 48 -2.62 -17.29 5.00
CA ASP A 48 -4.02 -17.41 5.40
C ASP A 48 -4.18 -18.04 6.81
N GLU A 49 -3.29 -18.97 7.18
CA GLU A 49 -3.31 -19.65 8.48
C GLU A 49 -3.14 -18.67 9.65
N GLN A 50 -2.42 -17.60 9.44
CA GLN A 50 -2.12 -16.61 10.50
C GLN A 50 -3.28 -15.65 10.74
N VAL A 51 -4.11 -15.39 9.73
CA VAL A 51 -5.15 -14.34 9.75
C VAL A 51 -6.14 -14.54 10.87
N THR A 52 -6.78 -15.72 10.94
CA THR A 52 -7.87 -15.98 11.90
C THR A 52 -7.40 -15.88 13.35
N GLY A 53 -6.21 -16.44 13.65
CA GLY A 53 -5.63 -16.39 14.99
C GLY A 53 -5.25 -14.97 15.43
N ALA A 54 -4.61 -14.22 14.54
CA ALA A 54 -4.22 -12.84 14.78
C ALA A 54 -5.44 -11.93 14.96
N ALA A 55 -6.44 -12.03 14.07
CA ALA A 55 -7.68 -11.28 14.18
C ALA A 55 -8.42 -11.58 15.50
N THR A 56 -8.48 -12.85 15.91
CA THR A 56 -9.11 -13.25 17.19
C THR A 56 -8.40 -12.59 18.37
N ALA A 57 -7.07 -12.59 18.40
CA ALA A 57 -6.30 -11.96 19.48
C ALA A 57 -6.48 -10.43 19.50
N ASP A 58 -6.44 -9.79 18.33
CA ASP A 58 -6.66 -8.35 18.19
C ASP A 58 -8.07 -7.96 18.68
N LEU A 59 -9.12 -8.66 18.22
CA LEU A 59 -10.51 -8.41 18.60
C LEU A 59 -10.73 -8.57 20.10
N ALA A 60 -10.22 -9.66 20.70
CA ALA A 60 -10.29 -9.87 22.14
C ALA A 60 -9.59 -8.75 22.94
N SER A 61 -8.44 -8.26 22.43
CA SER A 61 -7.72 -7.13 23.03
C SER A 61 -8.51 -5.83 22.96
N LEU A 62 -9.22 -5.56 21.85
CA LEU A 62 -10.07 -4.39 21.68
C LEU A 62 -11.32 -4.46 22.56
N GLU A 63 -11.98 -5.62 22.65
CA GLU A 63 -13.12 -5.85 23.55
C GLU A 63 -12.72 -5.61 25.02
N ALA A 64 -11.55 -6.12 25.42
CA ALA A 64 -11.01 -5.90 26.77
C ALA A 64 -10.68 -4.43 27.06
N ALA A 65 -10.37 -3.64 26.03
CA ALA A 65 -10.14 -2.19 26.10
C ALA A 65 -11.46 -1.37 26.09
N GLY A 66 -12.62 -2.02 25.99
CA GLY A 66 -13.94 -1.39 26.03
C GLY A 66 -14.52 -0.98 24.68
N TYR A 67 -13.90 -1.35 23.57
CA TYR A 67 -14.47 -1.14 22.25
C TYR A 67 -15.62 -2.13 21.98
N ARG A 68 -16.61 -1.68 21.24
CA ARG A 68 -17.65 -2.57 20.69
C ARG A 68 -17.10 -3.19 19.40
N VAL A 69 -17.20 -4.51 19.30
CA VAL A 69 -16.73 -5.31 18.17
C VAL A 69 -17.90 -5.98 17.50
N GLN A 70 -18.07 -5.75 16.21
CA GLN A 70 -19.00 -6.48 15.35
C GLN A 70 -18.20 -7.20 14.27
N LYS A 71 -18.26 -8.53 14.24
CA LYS A 71 -17.63 -9.36 13.22
C LYS A 71 -18.53 -9.38 11.98
N ASP A 72 -18.06 -8.77 10.89
CA ASP A 72 -18.81 -8.65 9.65
C ASP A 72 -18.50 -9.80 8.70
N VAL A 73 -17.21 -10.19 8.59
CA VAL A 73 -16.74 -11.37 7.86
C VAL A 73 -15.77 -12.13 8.76
N PHE A 74 -15.92 -13.43 8.83
CA PHE A 74 -15.01 -14.30 9.59
C PHE A 74 -14.84 -15.63 8.88
N VAL A 75 -13.91 -15.68 7.93
CA VAL A 75 -13.60 -16.85 7.12
C VAL A 75 -12.10 -17.09 7.09
N TYR A 76 -11.69 -18.27 6.63
CA TYR A 76 -10.28 -18.59 6.46
C TYR A 76 -9.59 -17.59 5.53
N GLY A 77 -8.50 -17.02 5.99
CA GLY A 77 -7.70 -16.04 5.24
C GLY A 77 -8.29 -14.63 5.12
N CYS A 78 -9.50 -14.37 5.68
CA CYS A 78 -10.10 -13.03 5.63
C CYS A 78 -11.02 -12.80 6.82
N VAL A 79 -10.77 -11.74 7.57
CA VAL A 79 -11.62 -11.30 8.69
C VAL A 79 -11.85 -9.80 8.55
N ASP A 80 -13.12 -9.37 8.57
CA ASP A 80 -13.51 -7.97 8.66
C ASP A 80 -14.32 -7.75 9.93
N ALA A 81 -14.06 -6.66 10.64
CA ALA A 81 -14.84 -6.28 11.81
C ALA A 81 -15.00 -4.77 11.89
N THR A 82 -16.19 -4.35 12.27
CA THR A 82 -16.51 -2.97 12.63
C THR A 82 -16.20 -2.75 14.11
N ILE A 83 -15.35 -1.77 14.40
CA ILE A 83 -14.94 -1.39 15.74
C ILE A 83 -15.51 -0.01 16.07
N SER A 84 -16.12 0.15 17.24
CA SER A 84 -16.73 1.41 17.67
C SER A 84 -16.41 1.73 19.13
N ASP A 85 -16.21 3.03 19.39
CA ASP A 85 -16.11 3.61 20.74
C ASP A 85 -17.48 4.05 21.30
N GLY A 86 -18.56 3.82 20.53
CA GLY A 86 -19.93 4.27 20.85
C GLY A 86 -20.34 5.58 20.21
N HIS A 87 -19.40 6.36 19.66
CA HIS A 87 -19.63 7.62 18.95
C HIS A 87 -19.29 7.54 17.48
N THR A 88 -18.17 6.87 17.17
CA THR A 88 -17.66 6.68 15.82
C THR A 88 -17.33 5.20 15.60
N SER A 89 -17.12 4.82 14.34
CA SER A 89 -16.73 3.47 13.99
C SER A 89 -15.71 3.46 12.84
N THR A 90 -14.93 2.40 12.77
CA THR A 90 -14.00 2.10 11.67
C THR A 90 -14.02 0.61 11.38
N ILE A 91 -13.64 0.22 10.18
CA ILE A 91 -13.50 -1.18 9.80
C ILE A 91 -12.04 -1.58 9.94
N ILE A 92 -11.78 -2.76 10.48
CA ILE A 92 -10.48 -3.41 10.41
C ILE A 92 -10.60 -4.65 9.54
N GLN A 93 -9.69 -4.76 8.59
CA GLN A 93 -9.58 -5.91 7.69
C GLN A 93 -8.28 -6.64 7.97
N TRP A 94 -8.36 -7.94 8.28
CA TRP A 94 -7.22 -8.85 8.34
C TRP A 94 -7.27 -9.75 7.13
N ALA A 95 -6.19 -9.77 6.35
CA ALA A 95 -6.10 -10.60 5.16
C ALA A 95 -4.68 -11.11 4.96
N ALA A 96 -4.54 -12.22 4.24
CA ALA A 96 -3.22 -12.63 3.77
C ALA A 96 -2.88 -11.92 2.46
N GLU A 97 -1.61 -11.61 2.30
CA GLU A 97 -1.05 -11.10 1.07
C GLU A 97 0.27 -11.82 0.76
N THR A 98 0.74 -11.71 -0.46
CA THR A 98 2.04 -12.25 -0.84
C THR A 98 3.17 -11.66 0.01
N THR A 99 4.07 -12.52 0.47
CA THR A 99 5.30 -12.12 1.17
C THR A 99 6.26 -11.31 0.30
N ARG A 100 6.07 -11.32 -1.04
CA ARG A 100 6.96 -10.64 -1.99
C ARG A 100 6.96 -9.14 -1.84
N ARG A 101 8.10 -8.62 -1.39
CA ARG A 101 8.34 -7.18 -1.14
C ARG A 101 9.65 -6.74 -1.78
N PHE A 102 9.75 -5.46 -2.08
CA PHE A 102 10.98 -4.82 -2.51
C PHE A 102 11.83 -4.34 -1.34
N PHE A 103 11.20 -4.11 -0.18
CA PHE A 103 11.85 -3.63 1.03
C PHE A 103 11.45 -4.45 2.26
N PRO A 104 12.31 -4.50 3.29
CA PRO A 104 11.92 -4.95 4.62
C PRO A 104 10.72 -4.15 5.14
N LEU A 105 9.99 -4.71 6.10
CA LEU A 105 8.98 -3.94 6.82
C LEU A 105 9.63 -2.78 7.58
N VAL A 106 8.95 -1.66 7.63
CA VAL A 106 9.37 -0.50 8.39
C VAL A 106 8.80 -0.60 9.80
N HIS A 107 9.64 -0.38 10.80
CA HIS A 107 9.17 -0.22 12.17
C HIS A 107 8.61 1.19 12.35
N ASP A 108 7.40 1.25 12.90
CA ASP A 108 6.75 2.48 13.30
C ASP A 108 6.58 2.44 14.82
N ASP A 109 7.18 3.40 15.53
CA ASP A 109 7.18 3.41 17.01
C ASP A 109 5.78 3.56 17.59
N GLU A 110 4.85 4.16 16.84
CA GLU A 110 3.49 4.41 17.29
C GLU A 110 2.55 3.25 16.94
N TRP A 111 2.73 2.61 15.76
CA TRP A 111 1.78 1.66 15.20
C TRP A 111 2.35 0.27 14.91
N GLY A 112 3.62 0.05 15.20
CA GLY A 112 4.31 -1.21 14.99
C GLY A 112 4.82 -1.41 13.56
N ALA A 113 4.70 -2.62 13.01
CA ALA A 113 5.22 -2.95 11.69
C ALA A 113 4.29 -2.45 10.56
N ARG A 114 4.85 -1.93 9.48
CA ARG A 114 4.12 -1.54 8.27
C ARG A 114 4.93 -1.80 7.00
N LEU A 115 4.22 -1.85 5.87
CA LEU A 115 4.89 -1.86 4.56
C LEU A 115 5.66 -0.55 4.31
N ASP A 116 6.74 -0.70 3.56
CA ASP A 116 7.45 0.44 2.99
C ASP A 116 6.58 1.23 2.01
N GLN A 117 6.85 2.54 1.90
CA GLN A 117 6.09 3.43 1.02
C GLN A 117 6.16 3.01 -0.45
N ALA A 118 7.31 2.51 -0.90
CA ALA A 118 7.48 2.03 -2.26
C ALA A 118 6.67 0.74 -2.51
N ASP A 119 6.66 -0.20 -1.56
CA ASP A 119 5.81 -1.40 -1.64
C ASP A 119 4.32 -1.05 -1.61
N LEU A 120 3.89 -0.11 -0.77
CA LEU A 120 2.51 0.41 -0.76
C LEU A 120 2.12 0.99 -2.12
N ALA A 121 3.02 1.77 -2.74
CA ALA A 121 2.77 2.38 -4.04
C ALA A 121 2.69 1.33 -5.17
N VAL A 122 3.58 0.32 -5.17
CA VAL A 122 3.50 -0.80 -6.15
C VAL A 122 2.22 -1.62 -5.93
N ASN A 123 1.86 -1.93 -4.69
CA ASN A 123 0.62 -2.64 -4.38
C ASN A 123 -0.61 -1.84 -4.82
N LYS A 124 -0.56 -0.51 -4.77
CA LYS A 124 -1.64 0.34 -5.29
C LYS A 124 -1.76 0.27 -6.82
N VAL A 125 -0.65 0.20 -7.55
CA VAL A 125 -0.66 -0.05 -9.00
C VAL A 125 -1.31 -1.41 -9.32
N LEU A 126 -0.96 -2.47 -8.56
CA LEU A 126 -1.57 -3.79 -8.72
C LEU A 126 -3.07 -3.76 -8.41
N ALA A 127 -3.48 -3.14 -7.31
CA ALA A 127 -4.90 -3.02 -6.94
C ALA A 127 -5.71 -2.27 -8.00
N ALA A 128 -5.22 -1.14 -8.49
CA ALA A 128 -5.87 -0.35 -9.53
C ALA A 128 -5.98 -1.08 -10.87
N SER A 129 -5.02 -1.99 -11.17
CA SER A 129 -5.07 -2.84 -12.38
C SER A 129 -6.01 -4.05 -12.23
N ALA A 130 -6.31 -4.48 -10.99
CA ALA A 130 -7.09 -5.69 -10.73
C ALA A 130 -8.57 -5.42 -10.45
N ARG A 131 -8.93 -4.22 -10.01
CA ARG A 131 -10.30 -3.89 -9.59
C ARG A 131 -10.70 -2.45 -9.91
N THR A 132 -12.00 -2.25 -10.12
CA THR A 132 -12.59 -0.94 -10.46
C THR A 132 -13.04 -0.23 -9.18
N LYS A 133 -12.12 0.54 -8.56
CA LYS A 133 -12.40 1.32 -7.33
C LYS A 133 -11.86 2.74 -7.47
N ALA A 134 -12.73 3.74 -7.31
CA ALA A 134 -12.38 5.17 -7.44
C ALA A 134 -11.22 5.57 -6.50
N ARG A 135 -11.19 5.06 -5.27
CA ARG A 135 -10.13 5.33 -4.30
C ARG A 135 -8.75 4.86 -4.77
N ASP A 136 -8.67 3.73 -5.51
CA ASP A 136 -7.38 3.26 -6.00
C ASP A 136 -6.83 4.17 -7.11
N ILE A 137 -7.71 4.72 -7.96
CA ILE A 137 -7.33 5.70 -8.98
C ILE A 137 -6.89 7.03 -8.35
N ALA A 138 -7.63 7.53 -7.35
CA ALA A 138 -7.25 8.74 -6.62
C ALA A 138 -5.90 8.57 -5.89
N ASP A 139 -5.63 7.38 -5.33
CA ASP A 139 -4.33 7.06 -4.73
C ASP A 139 -3.19 7.09 -5.75
N LEU A 140 -3.41 6.63 -7.00
CA LEU A 140 -2.40 6.74 -8.06
C LEU A 140 -2.09 8.20 -8.41
N VAL A 141 -3.10 9.07 -8.43
CA VAL A 141 -2.91 10.51 -8.61
C VAL A 141 -2.09 11.08 -7.45
N SER A 142 -2.42 10.73 -6.20
CA SER A 142 -1.65 11.15 -5.02
C SER A 142 -0.20 10.70 -5.10
N ILE A 143 0.06 9.44 -5.51
CA ILE A 143 1.42 8.91 -5.71
C ILE A 143 2.16 9.73 -6.76
N ALA A 144 1.55 9.98 -7.92
CA ALA A 144 2.19 10.69 -9.01
C ALA A 144 2.53 12.15 -8.64
N HIS A 145 1.69 12.80 -7.82
CA HIS A 145 1.88 14.19 -7.39
C HIS A 145 2.86 14.35 -6.23
N HIS A 146 2.89 13.39 -5.28
CA HIS A 146 3.55 13.61 -4.00
C HIS A 146 4.71 12.66 -3.70
N TYR A 147 4.88 11.61 -4.51
CA TYR A 147 5.88 10.59 -4.21
C TYR A 147 6.81 10.29 -5.38
N CYS A 148 6.30 9.70 -6.47
CA CYS A 148 7.13 9.33 -7.62
C CYS A 148 6.29 9.13 -8.89
N PRO A 149 6.90 9.20 -10.09
CA PRO A 149 6.24 8.86 -11.34
C PRO A 149 5.73 7.41 -11.36
N LEU A 150 4.62 7.13 -12.06
CA LEU A 150 4.04 5.79 -12.10
C LEU A 150 4.86 4.77 -12.91
N GLY A 151 5.67 5.21 -13.87
CA GLY A 151 6.44 4.32 -14.76
C GLY A 151 7.32 3.29 -14.02
N PRO A 152 8.19 3.69 -13.09
CA PRO A 152 8.97 2.78 -12.26
C PRO A 152 8.13 1.78 -11.47
N LEU A 153 6.98 2.22 -10.94
CA LEU A 153 6.07 1.37 -10.18
C LEU A 153 5.38 0.32 -11.05
N VAL A 154 4.99 0.72 -12.27
CA VAL A 154 4.37 -0.19 -13.26
C VAL A 154 5.39 -1.26 -13.71
N LEU A 155 6.66 -0.90 -13.91
CA LEU A 155 7.71 -1.88 -14.18
C LEU A 155 7.89 -2.86 -13.03
N ALA A 156 7.96 -2.35 -11.81
CA ALA A 156 8.15 -3.13 -10.60
C ALA A 156 6.96 -4.08 -10.35
N ALA A 157 5.73 -3.64 -10.62
CA ALA A 157 4.52 -4.44 -10.46
C ALA A 157 4.56 -5.76 -11.26
N ALA A 158 5.24 -5.80 -12.40
CA ALA A 158 5.44 -7.02 -13.18
C ALA A 158 6.27 -8.09 -12.44
N GLY A 159 7.01 -7.74 -11.41
CA GLY A 159 7.78 -8.63 -10.54
C GLY A 159 6.98 -9.24 -9.39
N LYS A 160 5.74 -8.82 -9.19
CA LYS A 160 4.83 -9.35 -8.16
C LYS A 160 3.64 -10.07 -8.82
N PRO A 161 3.04 -11.07 -8.15
CA PRO A 161 1.78 -11.66 -8.66
C PRO A 161 0.71 -10.59 -8.90
N PRO A 162 -0.12 -10.72 -9.94
CA PRO A 162 -0.22 -11.81 -10.91
C PRO A 162 0.76 -11.73 -12.09
N ASN A 163 1.83 -10.94 -12.00
CA ASN A 163 2.89 -10.81 -13.01
C ASN A 163 2.39 -10.33 -14.38
N PHE A 164 1.46 -9.37 -14.39
CA PHE A 164 1.01 -8.75 -15.63
C PHE A 164 2.15 -7.98 -16.31
N SER A 165 2.17 -7.98 -17.63
CA SER A 165 3.10 -7.11 -18.34
C SER A 165 2.83 -5.63 -18.03
N PRO A 166 3.86 -4.77 -18.03
CA PRO A 166 3.69 -3.33 -17.77
C PRO A 166 2.62 -2.69 -18.66
N LYS A 167 2.58 -3.05 -19.95
CA LYS A 167 1.56 -2.55 -20.89
C LYS A 167 0.15 -2.96 -20.45
N ARG A 168 -0.06 -4.24 -20.11
CA ARG A 168 -1.36 -4.72 -19.63
C ARG A 168 -1.78 -3.99 -18.35
N THR A 169 -0.87 -3.78 -17.41
CA THR A 169 -1.14 -3.03 -16.17
C THR A 169 -1.66 -1.63 -16.48
N ILE A 170 -1.00 -0.90 -17.40
CA ILE A 170 -1.44 0.44 -17.83
C ILE A 170 -2.82 0.38 -18.46
N ASP A 171 -3.05 -0.56 -19.39
CA ASP A 171 -4.32 -0.66 -20.12
C ASP A 171 -5.50 -0.98 -19.18
N GLU A 172 -5.30 -1.86 -18.19
CA GLU A 172 -6.32 -2.17 -17.18
C GLU A 172 -6.63 -0.95 -16.29
N ILE A 173 -5.61 -0.25 -15.79
CA ILE A 173 -5.82 0.96 -14.99
C ILE A 173 -6.56 2.03 -15.81
N ARG A 174 -6.16 2.25 -17.05
CA ARG A 174 -6.84 3.20 -17.97
C ARG A 174 -8.30 2.84 -18.17
N ARG A 175 -8.60 1.56 -18.42
CA ARG A 175 -9.96 1.05 -18.57
C ARG A 175 -10.78 1.27 -17.31
N HIS A 176 -10.24 0.96 -16.14
CA HIS A 176 -10.91 1.15 -14.85
C HIS A 176 -11.19 2.62 -14.58
N ALA A 177 -10.19 3.50 -14.75
CA ALA A 177 -10.35 4.94 -14.51
C ALA A 177 -11.47 5.57 -15.36
N LEU A 178 -11.61 5.13 -16.61
CA LEU A 178 -12.65 5.60 -17.51
C LEU A 178 -14.03 5.03 -17.22
N SER A 179 -14.12 3.82 -16.65
CA SER A 179 -15.39 3.14 -16.37
C SER A 179 -16.05 3.54 -15.04
N ILE A 180 -15.30 4.12 -14.10
CA ILE A 180 -15.82 4.51 -12.78
C ILE A 180 -16.75 5.74 -12.94
N PRO A 181 -17.99 5.69 -12.38
CA PRO A 181 -18.90 6.85 -12.38
C PRO A 181 -18.30 8.07 -11.65
N ALA A 182 -18.73 9.28 -12.04
CA ALA A 182 -18.24 10.52 -11.40
C ALA A 182 -18.61 10.59 -9.91
N ASP A 183 -19.78 10.09 -9.54
CA ASP A 183 -20.29 10.08 -8.17
C ASP A 183 -19.44 9.19 -7.23
N ASP A 184 -18.82 8.13 -7.76
CA ASP A 184 -17.92 7.29 -6.98
C ASP A 184 -16.64 8.05 -6.58
N TYR A 185 -16.13 8.92 -7.46
CA TYR A 185 -15.02 9.82 -7.12
C TYR A 185 -15.44 10.88 -6.11
N ALA A 186 -16.64 11.44 -6.26
CA ALA A 186 -17.17 12.45 -5.34
C ALA A 186 -17.42 11.91 -3.92
N SER A 187 -17.60 10.58 -3.79
CA SER A 187 -17.80 9.92 -2.49
C SER A 187 -16.51 9.73 -1.68
N ILE A 188 -15.33 9.94 -2.28
CA ILE A 188 -14.04 9.75 -1.61
C ILE A 188 -13.82 10.84 -0.57
N LYS A 189 -13.58 10.45 0.67
CA LYS A 189 -13.35 11.38 1.79
C LYS A 189 -11.93 11.95 1.79
N GLY A 190 -11.81 13.21 2.19
CA GLY A 190 -10.53 13.87 2.44
C GLY A 190 -9.76 14.26 1.18
N LEU A 191 -10.33 14.16 -0.01
CA LEU A 191 -9.72 14.70 -1.22
C LEU A 191 -9.62 16.23 -1.16
N PRO A 192 -8.60 16.84 -1.77
CA PRO A 192 -8.56 18.28 -1.98
C PRO A 192 -9.83 18.77 -2.70
N ALA A 193 -10.32 19.95 -2.35
CA ALA A 193 -11.59 20.49 -2.86
C ALA A 193 -11.61 20.69 -4.39
N ASP A 194 -10.45 20.84 -5.01
CA ASP A 194 -10.23 20.99 -6.44
C ASP A 194 -10.11 19.63 -7.19
N TRP A 195 -10.08 18.50 -6.47
CA TRP A 195 -9.98 17.18 -7.07
C TRP A 195 -11.36 16.64 -7.49
N SER A 196 -11.90 17.19 -8.57
CA SER A 196 -13.11 16.65 -9.20
C SER A 196 -12.84 15.29 -9.86
N ALA A 197 -13.91 14.59 -10.24
CA ALA A 197 -13.82 13.36 -11.02
C ALA A 197 -13.06 13.57 -12.36
N GLY A 198 -13.26 14.72 -13.01
CA GLY A 198 -12.52 15.14 -14.20
C GLY A 198 -11.03 15.29 -13.89
N PHE A 199 -10.69 16.06 -12.85
CA PHE A 199 -9.31 16.25 -12.42
C PHE A 199 -8.59 14.91 -12.18
N ILE A 200 -9.22 13.99 -11.43
CA ILE A 200 -8.61 12.68 -11.09
C ILE A 200 -8.38 11.86 -12.36
N ARG A 201 -9.37 11.81 -13.27
CA ARG A 201 -9.24 11.08 -14.54
C ARG A 201 -8.15 11.65 -15.41
N ASP A 202 -8.14 12.95 -15.62
CA ASP A 202 -7.16 13.60 -16.50
C ASP A 202 -5.74 13.37 -15.96
N ASN A 203 -5.51 13.59 -14.67
CA ASN A 203 -4.19 13.41 -14.05
C ASN A 203 -3.71 11.95 -14.07
N VAL A 204 -4.59 10.96 -13.82
CA VAL A 204 -4.17 9.56 -13.92
C VAL A 204 -3.88 9.17 -15.38
N LEU A 205 -4.67 9.65 -16.36
CA LEU A 205 -4.43 9.36 -17.77
C LEU A 205 -3.11 9.96 -18.26
N ASP A 206 -2.78 11.18 -17.83
CA ASP A 206 -1.50 11.82 -18.13
C ASP A 206 -0.33 11.06 -17.50
N ALA A 207 -0.45 10.67 -16.23
CA ALA A 207 0.57 9.88 -15.55
C ALA A 207 0.76 8.48 -16.19
N LEU A 208 -0.31 7.86 -16.70
CA LEU A 208 -0.24 6.59 -17.43
C LEU A 208 0.39 6.77 -18.81
N THR A 209 0.14 7.88 -19.50
CA THR A 209 0.75 8.21 -20.78
C THR A 209 2.25 8.45 -20.63
N ASP A 210 2.67 9.14 -19.55
CA ASP A 210 4.08 9.30 -19.18
C ASP A 210 4.73 7.95 -18.83
N ALA A 211 4.02 7.09 -18.11
CA ALA A 211 4.48 5.74 -17.78
C ALA A 211 4.65 4.88 -19.06
N GLU A 212 3.71 4.93 -19.99
CA GLU A 212 3.78 4.22 -21.27
C GLU A 212 4.96 4.68 -22.13
N SER A 213 5.19 5.99 -22.19
CA SER A 213 6.34 6.59 -22.87
C SER A 213 7.67 6.15 -22.24
N TYR A 214 7.73 6.05 -20.91
CA TYR A 214 8.90 5.55 -20.19
C TYR A 214 9.14 4.07 -20.49
N ILE A 215 8.12 3.22 -20.42
CA ILE A 215 8.23 1.77 -20.68
C ILE A 215 8.70 1.49 -22.11
N ALA A 216 8.30 2.29 -23.07
CA ALA A 216 8.75 2.14 -24.46
C ALA A 216 10.27 2.38 -24.65
N GLN A 217 10.93 3.06 -23.71
CA GLN A 217 12.34 3.45 -23.80
C GLN A 217 13.26 2.71 -22.84
N VAL A 218 12.68 2.06 -21.81
CA VAL A 218 13.45 1.38 -20.76
C VAL A 218 13.97 0.02 -21.25
N SER A 219 15.14 -0.39 -20.72
CA SER A 219 15.67 -1.73 -21.02
C SER A 219 14.71 -2.83 -20.51
N PRO A 220 14.40 -3.87 -21.33
CA PRO A 220 13.57 -5.00 -20.90
C PRO A 220 14.09 -5.71 -19.65
N GLU A 221 15.39 -5.63 -19.35
CA GLU A 221 16.02 -6.23 -18.17
C GLU A 221 15.53 -5.61 -16.85
N LEU A 222 14.95 -4.39 -16.90
CA LEU A 222 14.43 -3.71 -15.73
C LEU A 222 12.96 -4.09 -15.42
N VAL A 223 12.31 -4.89 -16.28
CA VAL A 223 10.94 -5.35 -16.03
C VAL A 223 10.90 -6.26 -14.80
N GLY A 224 10.04 -5.93 -13.84
CA GLY A 224 9.94 -6.63 -12.56
C GLY A 224 10.92 -6.16 -11.49
N LEU A 225 11.79 -5.17 -11.81
CA LEU A 225 12.69 -4.55 -10.85
C LEU A 225 12.16 -3.17 -10.45
N LEU A 226 12.41 -2.79 -9.21
CA LEU A 226 12.18 -1.45 -8.70
C LEU A 226 13.51 -0.71 -8.63
N ALA A 227 13.67 0.33 -9.45
CA ALA A 227 14.80 1.22 -9.39
C ALA A 227 14.53 2.33 -8.38
N VAL A 228 15.41 2.50 -7.40
CA VAL A 228 15.28 3.52 -6.35
C VAL A 228 16.59 4.32 -6.20
N ASP A 229 16.45 5.53 -5.70
CA ASP A 229 17.61 6.32 -5.27
C ASP A 229 18.15 5.85 -3.89
N LYS A 230 19.14 6.56 -3.36
CA LYS A 230 19.74 6.27 -2.05
C LYS A 230 18.78 6.46 -0.87
N ALA A 231 17.70 7.21 -1.05
CA ALA A 231 16.66 7.40 -0.05
C ALA A 231 15.55 6.33 -0.14
N GLY A 232 15.62 5.43 -1.13
CA GLY A 232 14.60 4.41 -1.38
C GLY A 232 13.42 4.91 -2.22
N ILE A 233 13.50 6.10 -2.78
CA ILE A 233 12.44 6.68 -3.62
C ILE A 233 12.52 6.09 -5.04
N PRO A 234 11.41 5.60 -5.60
CA PRO A 234 11.38 5.09 -6.97
C PRO A 234 11.76 6.16 -8.01
N VAL A 235 12.64 5.79 -8.93
CA VAL A 235 13.18 6.70 -9.95
C VAL A 235 13.11 6.09 -11.35
N LYS A 236 12.95 6.94 -12.37
CA LYS A 236 13.10 6.55 -13.77
C LYS A 236 14.56 6.27 -14.12
N VAL A 237 14.82 5.18 -14.84
CA VAL A 237 16.13 4.81 -15.34
C VAL A 237 16.03 4.59 -16.85
N LEU A 238 16.70 5.40 -17.63
CA LEU A 238 16.86 5.22 -19.07
C LEU A 238 18.32 4.85 -19.35
N GLY A 239 18.53 3.70 -19.97
CA GLY A 239 19.86 3.16 -20.23
C GLY A 239 20.48 2.48 -19.02
N LYS A 240 21.82 2.58 -18.87
CA LYS A 240 22.54 1.96 -17.76
C LYS A 240 22.30 2.73 -16.47
N PRO A 241 21.88 2.08 -15.37
CA PRO A 241 21.74 2.74 -14.08
C PRO A 241 23.04 3.39 -13.62
N ASP A 242 22.95 4.59 -13.08
CA ASP A 242 24.12 5.22 -12.46
C ASP A 242 24.41 4.61 -11.07
N LYS A 243 25.56 4.98 -10.49
CA LYS A 243 26.03 4.47 -9.18
C LYS A 243 25.14 4.86 -7.99
N ASN A 244 24.19 5.76 -8.17
CA ASN A 244 23.28 6.23 -7.13
C ASN A 244 21.92 5.52 -7.19
N VAL A 245 21.71 4.72 -8.24
CA VAL A 245 20.49 3.92 -8.41
C VAL A 245 20.70 2.51 -7.88
N ILE A 246 19.78 2.06 -7.06
CA ILE A 246 19.73 0.70 -6.52
C ILE A 246 18.59 -0.03 -7.21
N LEU A 247 18.88 -1.18 -7.82
CA LEU A 247 17.86 -2.04 -8.40
C LEU A 247 17.44 -3.09 -7.37
N ARG A 248 16.14 -3.19 -7.11
CA ARG A 248 15.58 -4.13 -6.15
C ARG A 248 14.64 -5.10 -6.87
N LYS A 249 14.76 -6.37 -6.53
CA LYS A 249 13.84 -7.43 -6.96
C LYS A 249 12.88 -7.74 -5.82
N ALA A 250 11.59 -7.94 -6.14
CA ALA A 250 10.66 -8.45 -5.14
C ALA A 250 11.08 -9.86 -4.69
N THR A 251 11.14 -10.07 -3.38
CA THR A 251 11.57 -11.33 -2.76
C THR A 251 10.62 -11.72 -1.65
N ASP A 252 10.55 -13.02 -1.38
CA ASP A 252 9.83 -13.60 -0.23
C ASP A 252 10.66 -13.48 1.07
N GLU A 253 11.95 -13.10 0.96
CA GLU A 253 12.87 -12.90 2.07
C GLU A 253 13.40 -11.43 2.06
N PRO A 254 12.55 -10.42 2.26
CA PRO A 254 12.96 -9.02 2.16
C PRO A 254 13.97 -8.60 3.24
N ASP A 255 13.98 -9.27 4.38
CA ASP A 255 14.83 -8.92 5.54
C ASP A 255 16.33 -9.15 5.27
N VAL A 256 16.67 -10.02 4.29
CA VAL A 256 18.07 -10.25 3.89
C VAL A 256 18.57 -9.27 2.81
N MET A 257 17.72 -8.37 2.34
CA MET A 257 18.10 -7.40 1.32
C MET A 257 18.90 -6.25 1.91
N PRO A 258 19.92 -5.74 1.19
CA PRO A 258 20.58 -4.50 1.57
C PRO A 258 19.58 -3.34 1.65
N VAL A 259 19.62 -2.57 2.72
CA VAL A 259 18.77 -1.40 2.91
C VAL A 259 19.54 -0.14 2.54
N PRO A 260 18.97 0.84 1.84
CA PRO A 260 19.58 2.14 1.66
C PRO A 260 19.93 2.79 3.01
N THR A 261 21.09 3.44 3.09
CA THR A 261 21.63 3.97 4.36
C THR A 261 20.76 5.01 5.08
N ASN A 262 19.77 5.57 4.41
CA ASN A 262 18.83 6.54 4.99
C ASN A 262 17.49 5.91 5.42
N PHE A 263 17.40 4.60 5.40
CA PHE A 263 16.19 3.87 5.71
C PHE A 263 16.15 3.51 7.21
N ASN A 264 15.11 3.94 7.94
CA ASN A 264 14.84 3.50 9.32
C ASN A 264 14.21 2.09 9.31
N SER A 265 14.93 1.09 8.80
CA SER A 265 14.57 -0.30 9.01
C SER A 265 15.17 -0.74 10.33
N VAL A 266 14.35 -1.06 11.30
CA VAL A 266 14.80 -1.72 12.53
C VAL A 266 14.96 -3.21 12.22
N ASP A 267 16.14 -3.74 12.53
CA ASP A 267 16.39 -5.18 12.54
C ASP A 267 15.64 -5.80 13.74
N TRP A 268 14.51 -6.39 13.47
CA TRP A 268 13.62 -6.98 14.48
C TRP A 268 14.25 -8.12 15.28
N ASP A 269 15.30 -8.77 14.77
CA ASP A 269 15.95 -9.89 15.45
C ASP A 269 16.96 -9.44 16.49
N ARG A 270 17.52 -8.21 16.35
CA ARG A 270 18.48 -7.69 17.34
C ARG A 270 17.86 -7.18 18.63
N SER A 271 16.57 -6.99 18.68
CA SER A 271 15.86 -6.52 19.88
C SER A 271 15.40 -7.65 20.80
N ARG A 272 15.79 -8.91 20.56
CA ARG A 272 15.43 -10.10 21.34
C ARG A 272 16.61 -10.85 21.94
N GLU A 273 17.83 -10.31 21.83
CA GLU A 273 18.99 -10.68 22.62
C GLU A 273 19.17 -9.65 23.76
#